data_5d9d37d3d29f52f6dfd0e7e7a811b104
#
_entry.id   5d9d37d3d29f52f6dfd0e7e7a811b104
#
_cell.length_a   1.000
_cell.length_b   1.000
_cell.length_c   1.000
_cell.angle_alpha   90.00
_cell.angle_beta   90.00
_cell.angle_gamma   90.00
#
_symmetry.space_group_name_H-M   'P 1'
#
loop_
_entity.id
_entity.type
_entity.pdbx_description
1 polymer ?
#
loop_
_entity_poly.entity_id
_entity_poly.type
_entity_poly.pdbx_seq_one_letter_code
_entity_poly.pdbx_strand_id
1 'polypeptide(L)'
;MQRLTHLYERSVFGGAELTRNDSAVLKALAILLIAAHNFFHQVKPFPGENEMAFGEATFRNTVEQIAANPLDAFHPLVSFFGHYGVHVFILLSGYGLMKKALGIASRQGGISTADLFRMAGNQIAKIMLLTVLGVSVLILYKLMAYGSLPDAEFFRKYLVFLTFTENLRPSDFGYFVTVWWFMALIVQCYLLFPFVYRLA
;
A
#
# COMPACT_ATOMS: atom_id res chain seq x y z
N MET A 1 -25.53 14.06 -5.40
CA MET A 1 -24.77 13.80 -6.64
C MET A 1 -24.19 15.08 -7.27
N GLN A 2 -24.95 16.17 -7.44
CA GLN A 2 -24.42 17.46 -7.94
C GLN A 2 -23.33 18.09 -7.06
N ARG A 3 -23.36 17.91 -5.73
CA ARG A 3 -22.30 18.43 -4.83
C ARG A 3 -20.93 17.75 -5.01
N LEU A 4 -20.91 16.46 -5.32
CA LEU A 4 -19.64 15.74 -5.54
C LEU A 4 -18.98 16.09 -6.86
N THR A 5 -19.77 16.32 -7.93
CA THR A 5 -19.24 16.82 -9.21
C THR A 5 -18.60 18.20 -9.03
N HIS A 6 -19.21 19.08 -8.25
CA HIS A 6 -18.67 20.42 -7.99
C HIS A 6 -17.39 20.43 -7.12
N LEU A 7 -17.28 19.48 -6.15
CA LEU A 7 -16.05 19.32 -5.35
C LEU A 7 -14.93 18.66 -6.16
N TYR A 8 -15.29 17.79 -7.09
CA TYR A 8 -14.34 17.15 -8.00
C TYR A 8 -13.78 18.14 -9.03
N GLU A 9 -14.58 19.08 -9.53
CA GLU A 9 -14.16 20.16 -10.45
C GLU A 9 -13.24 21.20 -9.79
N ARG A 10 -13.31 21.36 -8.46
CA ARG A 10 -12.33 22.10 -7.64
C ARG A 10 -11.26 21.14 -7.12
N SER A 11 -10.51 20.52 -8.02
CA SER A 11 -9.54 19.51 -7.68
C SER A 11 -8.60 19.94 -6.54
N VAL A 12 -8.29 19.00 -5.68
CA VAL A 12 -7.30 19.10 -4.59
C VAL A 12 -5.91 19.55 -5.09
N PHE A 13 -5.70 19.55 -6.39
CA PHE A 13 -4.46 19.90 -7.10
C PHE A 13 -4.56 21.23 -7.90
N GLY A 14 -5.34 22.19 -7.44
CA GLY A 14 -5.35 23.54 -8.04
C GLY A 14 -5.90 23.60 -9.49
N GLY A 15 -6.85 22.73 -9.84
CA GLY A 15 -7.49 22.68 -11.17
C GLY A 15 -6.83 21.73 -12.16
N ALA A 16 -5.64 21.19 -11.90
CA ALA A 16 -5.00 20.19 -12.73
C ALA A 16 -5.50 18.79 -12.37
N GLU A 17 -6.21 18.12 -13.29
CA GLU A 17 -6.55 16.70 -13.14
C GLU A 17 -5.30 15.84 -13.36
N LEU A 18 -5.08 14.88 -12.44
CA LEU A 18 -4.08 13.84 -12.67
C LEU A 18 -4.50 12.98 -13.87
N THR A 19 -3.65 12.93 -14.87
CA THR A 19 -3.83 12.02 -15.99
C THR A 19 -3.57 10.58 -15.56
N ARG A 20 -3.96 9.62 -16.40
CA ARG A 20 -3.64 8.20 -16.18
C ARG A 20 -2.13 7.97 -16.09
N ASN A 21 -1.34 8.68 -16.91
CA ASN A 21 0.11 8.56 -16.92
C ASN A 21 0.73 9.15 -15.65
N ASP A 22 0.28 10.32 -15.19
CA ASP A 22 0.76 10.93 -13.94
C ASP A 22 0.50 9.99 -12.76
N SER A 23 -0.72 9.43 -12.66
CA SER A 23 -1.05 8.45 -11.63
C SER A 23 -0.19 7.18 -11.70
N ALA A 24 0.15 6.72 -12.91
CA ALA A 24 1.02 5.55 -13.08
C ALA A 24 2.46 5.85 -12.65
N VAL A 25 3.01 7.00 -13.04
CA VAL A 25 4.34 7.44 -12.65
C VAL A 25 4.44 7.62 -11.14
N LEU A 26 3.48 8.33 -10.53
CA LEU A 26 3.46 8.53 -9.08
C LEU A 26 3.34 7.21 -8.30
N LYS A 27 2.55 6.25 -8.78
CA LYS A 27 2.48 4.91 -8.17
C LYS A 27 3.78 4.14 -8.31
N ALA A 28 4.45 4.24 -9.46
CA ALA A 28 5.75 3.60 -9.66
C ALA A 28 6.81 4.20 -8.71
N LEU A 29 6.86 5.52 -8.57
CA LEU A 29 7.74 6.20 -7.62
C LEU A 29 7.42 5.79 -6.17
N ALA A 30 6.13 5.71 -5.80
CA ALA A 30 5.71 5.26 -4.48
C ALA A 30 6.17 3.83 -4.18
N ILE A 31 6.04 2.90 -5.15
CA ILE A 31 6.52 1.51 -5.00
C ILE A 31 8.05 1.46 -4.87
N LEU A 32 8.78 2.23 -5.68
CA LEU A 32 10.24 2.31 -5.57
C LEU A 32 10.68 2.87 -4.21
N LEU A 33 9.96 3.88 -3.71
CA LEU A 33 10.23 4.46 -2.40
C LEU A 33 9.98 3.44 -1.26
N ILE A 34 8.88 2.67 -1.33
CA ILE A 34 8.58 1.59 -0.39
C ILE A 34 9.67 0.50 -0.46
N ALA A 35 10.05 0.09 -1.65
CA ALA A 35 11.08 -0.94 -1.83
C ALA A 35 12.44 -0.49 -1.28
N ALA A 36 12.85 0.74 -1.60
CA ALA A 36 14.09 1.32 -1.09
C ALA A 36 14.05 1.49 0.43
N HIS A 37 12.93 1.96 1.01
CA HIS A 37 12.73 2.06 2.45
C HIS A 37 12.99 0.72 3.14
N ASN A 38 12.32 -0.34 2.69
CA ASN A 38 12.48 -1.67 3.26
C ASN A 38 13.89 -2.26 3.06
N PHE A 39 14.55 -1.95 1.93
CA PHE A 39 15.93 -2.34 1.69
C PHE A 39 16.88 -1.64 2.65
N PHE A 40 16.75 -0.32 2.81
CA PHE A 40 17.64 0.45 3.67
C PHE A 40 17.46 0.18 5.17
N HIS A 41 16.32 -0.35 5.58
CA HIS A 41 16.14 -0.89 6.94
C HIS A 41 17.09 -2.08 7.24
N GLN A 42 17.61 -2.75 6.22
CA GLN A 42 18.59 -3.84 6.39
C GLN A 42 20.04 -3.36 6.36
N VAL A 43 20.29 -2.12 5.94
CA VAL A 43 21.64 -1.55 5.78
C VAL A 43 22.04 -0.81 7.06
N LYS A 44 23.28 -1.00 7.50
CA LYS A 44 23.82 -0.30 8.67
C LYS A 44 24.59 0.97 8.26
N PRO A 45 24.55 2.04 9.06
CA PRO A 45 23.81 2.19 10.31
C PRO A 45 22.32 2.39 10.06
N PHE A 46 21.46 1.69 10.83
CA PHE A 46 20.01 1.83 10.71
C PHE A 46 19.54 3.07 11.51
N PRO A 47 18.91 4.08 10.86
CA PRO A 47 18.50 5.31 11.55
C PRO A 47 17.29 5.12 12.48
N GLY A 48 16.56 4.03 12.34
CA GLY A 48 15.35 3.71 13.10
C GLY A 48 14.06 3.90 12.30
N GLU A 49 12.97 3.35 12.83
CA GLU A 49 11.65 3.40 12.20
C GLU A 49 10.81 4.58 12.69
N ASN A 50 9.90 5.05 11.84
CA ASN A 50 8.96 6.12 12.08
C ASN A 50 7.52 5.74 11.64
N GLU A 51 7.28 4.46 11.35
CA GLU A 51 6.02 4.01 10.73
C GLU A 51 4.84 4.03 11.70
N MET A 52 5.05 3.59 12.95
CA MET A 52 3.97 3.39 13.93
C MET A 52 3.78 4.60 14.84
N ALA A 53 4.85 5.34 15.12
CA ALA A 53 4.81 6.55 15.94
C ALA A 53 6.01 7.43 15.62
N PHE A 54 5.82 8.75 15.62
CA PHE A 54 6.92 9.68 15.53
C PHE A 54 7.81 9.59 16.78
N GLY A 55 9.08 9.29 16.56
CA GLY A 55 10.11 9.26 17.61
C GLY A 55 11.08 10.43 17.44
N GLU A 56 11.08 11.38 18.39
CA GLU A 56 12.02 12.51 18.33
C GLU A 56 13.48 12.03 18.31
N ALA A 57 13.82 11.02 19.10
CA ALA A 57 15.16 10.43 19.13
C ALA A 57 15.56 9.84 17.77
N THR A 58 14.64 9.14 17.11
CA THR A 58 14.84 8.56 15.77
C THR A 58 15.05 9.65 14.72
N PHE A 59 14.24 10.71 14.78
CA PHE A 59 14.39 11.87 13.88
C PHE A 59 15.75 12.55 14.09
N ARG A 60 16.14 12.81 15.34
CA ARG A 60 17.43 13.42 15.69
C ARG A 60 18.61 12.57 15.20
N ASN A 61 18.58 11.26 15.43
CA ASN A 61 19.57 10.32 14.92
C ASN A 61 19.67 10.37 13.37
N THR A 62 18.54 10.46 12.67
CA THR A 62 18.51 10.60 11.20
C THR A 62 19.20 11.89 10.75
N VAL A 63 18.91 13.01 11.41
CA VAL A 63 19.54 14.31 11.10
C VAL A 63 21.05 14.27 11.37
N GLU A 64 21.48 13.68 12.49
CA GLU A 64 22.89 13.52 12.86
C GLU A 64 23.65 12.65 11.84
N GLN A 65 23.05 11.57 11.34
CA GLN A 65 23.66 10.74 10.30
C GLN A 65 23.82 11.50 8.98
N ILE A 66 22.82 12.29 8.56
CA ILE A 66 22.90 13.14 7.37
C ILE A 66 23.99 14.20 7.53
N ALA A 67 24.09 14.82 8.72
CA ALA A 67 25.10 15.85 8.99
C ALA A 67 26.53 15.26 9.02
N ALA A 68 26.68 14.04 9.54
CA ALA A 68 27.97 13.33 9.61
C ALA A 68 28.45 12.87 8.21
N ASN A 69 27.54 12.47 7.31
CA ASN A 69 27.88 12.04 5.96
C ASN A 69 26.85 12.54 4.93
N PRO A 70 26.95 13.82 4.49
CA PRO A 70 25.99 14.39 3.55
C PRO A 70 25.94 13.67 2.19
N LEU A 71 27.00 13.01 1.78
CA LEU A 71 27.05 12.24 0.52
C LEU A 71 26.18 10.98 0.57
N ASP A 72 25.92 10.46 1.76
CA ASP A 72 25.04 9.30 2.00
C ASP A 72 23.67 9.72 2.57
N ALA A 73 23.25 10.97 2.41
CA ALA A 73 21.97 11.46 2.92
C ALA A 73 20.75 10.69 2.38
N PHE A 74 20.87 10.09 1.19
CA PHE A 74 19.78 9.32 0.57
C PHE A 74 19.35 8.13 1.43
N HIS A 75 20.31 7.36 2.00
CA HIS A 75 20.01 6.22 2.85
C HIS A 75 19.17 6.60 4.09
N PRO A 76 19.61 7.49 4.99
CA PRO A 76 18.81 7.84 6.17
C PRO A 76 17.50 8.54 5.82
N LEU A 77 17.44 9.36 4.76
CA LEU A 77 16.20 9.99 4.32
C LEU A 77 15.18 8.96 3.86
N VAL A 78 15.56 8.02 3.01
CA VAL A 78 14.65 7.00 2.50
C VAL A 78 14.28 6.00 3.58
N SER A 79 15.22 5.64 4.46
CA SER A 79 14.94 4.77 5.61
C SER A 79 13.94 5.41 6.57
N PHE A 80 13.97 6.74 6.76
CA PHE A 80 13.04 7.43 7.66
C PHE A 80 11.70 7.77 7.01
N PHE A 81 11.71 8.28 5.76
CA PHE A 81 10.51 8.81 5.10
C PHE A 81 9.89 7.88 4.06
N GLY A 82 10.57 6.80 3.65
CA GLY A 82 10.14 6.00 2.52
C GLY A 82 8.79 5.28 2.70
N HIS A 83 8.37 5.03 3.95
CA HIS A 83 7.05 4.47 4.25
C HIS A 83 5.89 5.36 3.79
N TYR A 84 6.09 6.69 3.63
CA TYR A 84 5.08 7.57 3.06
C TYR A 84 4.69 7.20 1.62
N GLY A 85 5.49 6.43 0.91
CA GLY A 85 5.12 5.81 -0.36
C GLY A 85 3.82 5.00 -0.28
N VAL A 86 3.56 4.33 0.86
CA VAL A 86 2.30 3.59 1.11
C VAL A 86 1.10 4.54 1.08
N HIS A 87 1.20 5.69 1.74
CA HIS A 87 0.13 6.69 1.80
C HIS A 87 -0.19 7.25 0.40
N VAL A 88 0.85 7.58 -0.36
CA VAL A 88 0.72 8.03 -1.75
C VAL A 88 0.05 6.95 -2.61
N PHE A 89 0.46 5.70 -2.46
CA PHE A 89 -0.11 4.59 -3.22
C PHE A 89 -1.59 4.37 -2.91
N ILE A 90 -1.99 4.41 -1.63
CA ILE A 90 -3.38 4.28 -1.18
C ILE A 90 -4.22 5.44 -1.72
N LEU A 91 -3.74 6.70 -1.57
CA LEU A 91 -4.42 7.89 -2.07
C LEU A 91 -4.70 7.80 -3.58
N LEU A 92 -3.67 7.48 -4.37
CA LEU A 92 -3.80 7.35 -5.83
C LEU A 92 -4.68 6.17 -6.24
N SER A 93 -4.75 5.12 -5.44
CA SER A 93 -5.62 3.97 -5.69
C SER A 93 -7.08 4.33 -5.45
N GLY A 94 -7.37 5.03 -4.36
CA GLY A 94 -8.71 5.58 -4.06
C GLY A 94 -9.15 6.60 -5.10
N TYR A 95 -8.27 7.54 -5.47
CA TYR A 95 -8.51 8.53 -6.53
C TYR A 95 -8.88 7.86 -7.87
N GLY A 96 -8.12 6.85 -8.27
CA GLY A 96 -8.37 6.13 -9.53
C GLY A 96 -9.72 5.39 -9.52
N LEU A 97 -10.11 4.78 -8.38
CA LEU A 97 -11.43 4.16 -8.24
C LEU A 97 -12.55 5.20 -8.29
N MET A 98 -12.41 6.32 -7.58
CA MET A 98 -13.38 7.40 -7.58
C MET A 98 -13.56 7.97 -9.00
N LYS A 99 -12.48 8.31 -9.70
CA LYS A 99 -12.51 8.80 -11.08
C LYS A 99 -13.21 7.83 -12.03
N LYS A 100 -12.94 6.53 -11.89
CA LYS A 100 -13.61 5.49 -12.69
C LYS A 100 -15.10 5.41 -12.38
N ALA A 101 -15.49 5.44 -11.10
CA ALA A 101 -16.90 5.38 -10.69
C ALA A 101 -17.69 6.59 -11.19
N LEU A 102 -17.14 7.81 -11.04
CA LEU A 102 -17.74 9.04 -11.56
C LEU A 102 -17.88 9.01 -13.08
N GLY A 103 -16.87 8.51 -13.80
CA GLY A 103 -16.92 8.36 -15.26
C GLY A 103 -17.97 7.33 -15.74
N ILE A 104 -18.27 6.29 -14.97
CA ILE A 104 -19.38 5.37 -15.24
C ILE A 104 -20.71 6.06 -14.94
N ALA A 105 -20.82 6.69 -13.78
CA ALA A 105 -22.04 7.37 -13.36
C ALA A 105 -22.46 8.47 -14.35
N SER A 106 -21.52 9.27 -14.86
CA SER A 106 -21.83 10.32 -15.84
C SER A 106 -22.34 9.78 -17.18
N ARG A 107 -21.85 8.61 -17.62
CA ARG A 107 -22.26 7.99 -18.89
C ARG A 107 -23.59 7.23 -18.80
N GLN A 108 -23.92 6.70 -17.63
CA GLN A 108 -25.09 5.83 -17.42
C GLN A 108 -26.22 6.50 -16.62
N GLY A 109 -26.06 7.78 -16.25
CA GLY A 109 -27.01 8.48 -15.38
C GLY A 109 -26.97 8.03 -13.92
N GLY A 110 -25.93 7.27 -13.54
CA GLY A 110 -25.70 6.74 -12.19
C GLY A 110 -24.80 5.52 -12.20
N ILE A 111 -24.44 5.03 -11.02
CA ILE A 111 -23.70 3.77 -10.87
C ILE A 111 -24.39 2.90 -9.81
N SER A 112 -24.57 1.62 -10.12
CA SER A 112 -25.17 0.67 -9.19
C SER A 112 -24.22 0.31 -8.04
N THR A 113 -24.77 -0.07 -6.89
CA THR A 113 -23.95 -0.60 -5.77
C THR A 113 -23.20 -1.87 -6.17
N ALA A 114 -23.82 -2.71 -6.99
CA ALA A 114 -23.20 -3.92 -7.52
C ALA A 114 -21.96 -3.61 -8.38
N ASP A 115 -22.02 -2.54 -9.21
CA ASP A 115 -20.86 -2.12 -10.01
C ASP A 115 -19.73 -1.59 -9.17
N LEU A 116 -20.03 -0.86 -8.09
CA LEU A 116 -19.01 -0.41 -7.12
C LEU A 116 -18.31 -1.59 -6.45
N PHE A 117 -19.05 -2.60 -5.99
CA PHE A 117 -18.47 -3.83 -5.43
C PHE A 117 -17.69 -4.63 -6.47
N ARG A 118 -18.16 -4.71 -7.72
CA ARG A 118 -17.42 -5.35 -8.81
C ARG A 118 -16.10 -4.64 -9.09
N MET A 119 -16.08 -3.30 -9.06
CA MET A 119 -14.85 -2.52 -9.23
C MET A 119 -13.86 -2.79 -8.11
N ALA A 120 -14.30 -2.78 -6.86
CA ALA A 120 -13.48 -3.12 -5.70
C ALA A 120 -12.96 -4.55 -5.77
N GLY A 121 -13.83 -5.52 -6.05
CA GLY A 121 -13.50 -6.94 -6.19
C GLY A 121 -12.45 -7.21 -7.27
N ASN A 122 -12.51 -6.50 -8.40
CA ASN A 122 -11.49 -6.61 -9.45
C ASN A 122 -10.10 -6.13 -9.00
N GLN A 123 -10.02 -5.15 -8.09
CA GLN A 123 -8.72 -4.74 -7.52
C GLN A 123 -8.24 -5.74 -6.48
N ILE A 124 -9.14 -6.23 -5.63
CA ILE A 124 -8.84 -7.26 -4.63
C ILE A 124 -8.33 -8.53 -5.31
N ALA A 125 -8.98 -8.97 -6.39
CA ALA A 125 -8.54 -10.15 -7.15
C ALA A 125 -7.11 -10.03 -7.69
N LYS A 126 -6.68 -8.83 -8.12
CA LYS A 126 -5.29 -8.58 -8.55
C LYS A 126 -4.31 -8.71 -7.39
N ILE A 127 -4.66 -8.16 -6.22
CA ILE A 127 -3.82 -8.27 -5.02
C ILE A 127 -3.76 -9.73 -4.57
N MET A 128 -4.88 -10.44 -4.56
CA MET A 128 -4.95 -11.85 -4.24
C MET A 128 -4.03 -12.68 -5.13
N LEU A 129 -4.06 -12.45 -6.44
CA LEU A 129 -3.18 -13.13 -7.39
C LEU A 129 -1.70 -12.89 -7.07
N LEU A 130 -1.31 -11.62 -6.84
CA LEU A 130 0.07 -11.27 -6.48
C LEU A 130 0.48 -11.88 -5.14
N THR A 131 -0.42 -11.90 -4.16
CA THR A 131 -0.21 -12.53 -2.86
C THR A 131 0.04 -14.04 -3.00
N VAL A 132 -0.81 -14.73 -3.75
CA VAL A 132 -0.64 -16.18 -4.00
C VAL A 132 0.68 -16.47 -4.70
N LEU A 133 1.01 -15.71 -5.73
CA LEU A 133 2.30 -15.85 -6.44
C LEU A 133 3.49 -15.60 -5.51
N GLY A 134 3.46 -14.53 -4.71
CA GLY A 134 4.52 -14.21 -3.76
C GLY A 134 4.75 -15.30 -2.71
N VAL A 135 3.67 -15.83 -2.11
CA VAL A 135 3.77 -16.94 -1.14
C VAL A 135 4.23 -18.23 -1.83
N SER A 136 3.80 -18.49 -3.08
CA SER A 136 4.28 -19.64 -3.83
C SER A 136 5.81 -19.60 -4.04
N VAL A 137 6.36 -18.42 -4.32
CA VAL A 137 7.82 -18.20 -4.40
C VAL A 137 8.49 -18.48 -3.06
N LEU A 138 7.89 -18.03 -1.94
CA LEU A 138 8.43 -18.33 -0.60
C LEU A 138 8.40 -19.83 -0.28
N ILE A 139 7.34 -20.55 -0.65
CA ILE A 139 7.25 -22.01 -0.48
C ILE A 139 8.36 -22.69 -1.29
N LEU A 140 8.51 -22.31 -2.56
CA LEU A 140 9.56 -22.85 -3.42
C LEU A 140 10.95 -22.57 -2.87
N TYR A 141 11.21 -21.34 -2.41
CA TYR A 141 12.47 -20.98 -1.76
C TYR A 141 12.74 -21.87 -0.53
N LYS A 142 11.76 -22.06 0.36
CA LYS A 142 11.90 -22.91 1.54
C LYS A 142 12.21 -24.35 1.15
N LEU A 143 11.52 -24.88 0.14
CA LEU A 143 11.75 -26.23 -0.35
C LEU A 143 13.17 -26.41 -0.90
N MET A 144 13.64 -25.42 -1.67
CA MET A 144 15.01 -25.47 -2.27
C MET A 144 16.12 -25.26 -1.22
N ALA A 145 15.90 -24.36 -0.25
CA ALA A 145 16.89 -24.01 0.75
C ALA A 145 17.00 -25.04 1.90
N TYR A 146 15.88 -25.65 2.27
CA TYR A 146 15.82 -26.52 3.45
C TYR A 146 15.41 -27.96 3.14
N GLY A 147 15.07 -28.29 1.90
CA GLY A 147 14.69 -29.64 1.47
C GLY A 147 13.35 -30.14 2.05
N SER A 148 12.55 -29.26 2.65
CA SER A 148 11.29 -29.62 3.30
C SER A 148 10.17 -28.64 2.98
N LEU A 149 8.94 -29.16 2.92
CA LEU A 149 7.76 -28.30 2.83
C LEU A 149 7.56 -27.55 4.15
N PRO A 150 6.94 -26.36 4.11
CA PRO A 150 6.50 -25.67 5.31
C PRO A 150 5.58 -26.51 6.18
N ASP A 151 5.58 -26.24 7.47
CA ASP A 151 4.75 -26.94 8.46
C ASP A 151 3.28 -26.50 8.45
N ALA A 152 2.46 -27.15 9.25
CA ALA A 152 1.03 -26.85 9.37
C ALA A 152 0.77 -25.41 9.87
N GLU A 153 1.65 -24.88 10.72
CA GLU A 153 1.53 -23.50 11.22
C GLU A 153 1.73 -22.47 10.11
N PHE A 154 2.68 -22.71 9.21
CA PHE A 154 2.84 -21.87 8.03
C PHE A 154 1.56 -21.84 7.18
N PHE A 155 0.94 -23.00 6.92
CA PHE A 155 -0.29 -23.05 6.13
C PHE A 155 -1.48 -22.40 6.84
N ARG A 156 -1.58 -22.54 8.16
CA ARG A 156 -2.58 -21.84 8.98
C ARG A 156 -2.42 -20.33 8.84
N LYS A 157 -1.20 -19.83 9.00
CA LYS A 157 -0.88 -18.40 8.84
C LYS A 157 -1.14 -17.92 7.42
N TYR A 158 -0.86 -18.75 6.42
CA TYR A 158 -1.15 -18.43 5.04
C TYR A 158 -2.67 -18.26 4.78
N LEU A 159 -3.49 -19.14 5.33
CA LEU A 159 -4.95 -18.99 5.23
C LEU A 159 -5.42 -17.68 5.88
N VAL A 160 -4.89 -17.34 7.06
CA VAL A 160 -5.19 -16.06 7.71
C VAL A 160 -4.73 -14.88 6.82
N PHE A 161 -3.55 -14.94 6.24
CA PHE A 161 -3.02 -13.92 5.34
C PHE A 161 -3.90 -13.72 4.10
N LEU A 162 -4.44 -14.78 3.51
CA LEU A 162 -5.38 -14.69 2.39
C LEU A 162 -6.72 -14.03 2.75
N THR A 163 -7.07 -13.93 4.02
CA THR A 163 -8.25 -13.16 4.45
C THR A 163 -7.99 -11.66 4.54
N PHE A 164 -6.74 -11.21 4.41
CA PHE A 164 -6.31 -9.81 4.58
C PHE A 164 -6.72 -9.21 5.93
N THR A 165 -6.69 -10.03 6.99
CA THR A 165 -7.03 -9.63 8.37
C THR A 165 -5.84 -9.74 9.32
N GLU A 166 -4.64 -10.01 8.82
CA GLU A 166 -3.44 -10.20 9.64
C GLU A 166 -3.09 -8.96 10.46
N ASN A 167 -3.32 -7.75 9.93
CA ASN A 167 -3.09 -6.48 10.62
C ASN A 167 -4.07 -6.25 11.80
N LEU A 168 -5.12 -7.04 11.92
CA LEU A 168 -6.06 -7.04 13.05
C LEU A 168 -5.69 -8.07 14.13
N ARG A 169 -4.64 -8.87 13.90
CA ARG A 169 -4.21 -9.98 14.77
C ARG A 169 -2.72 -9.82 15.10
N PRO A 170 -2.36 -9.34 16.30
CA PRO A 170 -0.97 -9.08 16.66
C PRO A 170 -0.05 -10.31 16.51
N SER A 171 -0.57 -11.53 16.76
CA SER A 171 0.18 -12.79 16.63
C SER A 171 0.50 -13.18 15.18
N ASP A 172 -0.23 -12.64 14.21
CA ASP A 172 -0.10 -12.98 12.79
C ASP A 172 0.58 -11.87 11.99
N PHE A 173 0.66 -10.67 12.57
CA PHE A 173 1.25 -9.49 11.95
C PHE A 173 2.72 -9.71 11.56
N GLY A 174 3.03 -9.48 10.28
CA GLY A 174 4.40 -9.57 9.77
C GLY A 174 5.00 -10.98 9.70
N TYR A 175 4.21 -12.03 9.83
CA TYR A 175 4.71 -13.41 9.83
C TYR A 175 5.44 -13.82 8.55
N PHE A 176 4.91 -13.47 7.39
CA PHE A 176 5.54 -13.81 6.10
C PHE A 176 6.62 -12.82 5.72
N VAL A 177 6.22 -11.59 5.51
CA VAL A 177 7.08 -10.48 5.16
C VAL A 177 6.50 -9.24 5.82
N THR A 178 7.23 -8.65 6.75
CA THR A 178 6.76 -7.51 7.56
C THR A 178 6.16 -6.41 6.72
N VAL A 179 6.69 -6.17 5.53
CA VAL A 179 6.24 -5.11 4.61
C VAL A 179 4.91 -5.41 3.91
N TRP A 180 4.36 -6.62 4.03
CA TRP A 180 3.12 -6.97 3.33
C TRP A 180 1.85 -6.52 4.07
N TRP A 181 1.96 -5.97 5.29
CA TRP A 181 0.83 -5.43 6.04
C TRP A 181 -0.02 -4.43 5.22
N PHE A 182 0.60 -3.69 4.29
CA PHE A 182 -0.13 -2.73 3.47
C PHE A 182 -1.09 -3.41 2.47
N MET A 183 -0.88 -4.69 2.11
CA MET A 183 -1.80 -5.44 1.25
C MET A 183 -3.15 -5.65 1.94
N ALA A 184 -3.12 -6.01 3.23
CA ALA A 184 -4.34 -6.10 4.04
C ALA A 184 -5.04 -4.73 4.13
N LEU A 185 -4.30 -3.67 4.41
CA LEU A 185 -4.84 -2.31 4.51
C LEU A 185 -5.51 -1.85 3.21
N ILE A 186 -4.85 -2.03 2.06
CA ILE A 186 -5.43 -1.57 0.78
C ILE A 186 -6.66 -2.40 0.37
N VAL A 187 -6.69 -3.70 0.67
CA VAL A 187 -7.89 -4.52 0.46
C VAL A 187 -9.05 -4.04 1.33
N GLN A 188 -8.81 -3.72 2.60
CA GLN A 188 -9.81 -3.14 3.49
C GLN A 188 -10.32 -1.79 2.96
N CYS A 189 -9.43 -0.92 2.46
CA CYS A 189 -9.82 0.33 1.80
C CYS A 189 -10.71 0.08 0.55
N TYR A 190 -10.40 -0.94 -0.26
CA TYR A 190 -11.25 -1.30 -1.40
C TYR A 190 -12.61 -1.84 -0.98
N LEU A 191 -12.71 -2.60 0.10
CA LEU A 191 -13.99 -3.06 0.65
C LEU A 191 -14.84 -1.91 1.18
N LEU A 192 -14.21 -0.89 1.76
CA LEU A 192 -14.89 0.31 2.25
C LEU A 192 -15.31 1.27 1.13
N PHE A 193 -14.66 1.23 -0.03
CA PHE A 193 -14.89 2.19 -1.12
C PHE A 193 -16.36 2.31 -1.54
N PRO A 194 -17.15 1.22 -1.76
CA PRO A 194 -18.56 1.34 -2.14
C PRO A 194 -19.40 2.10 -1.12
N PHE A 195 -19.12 1.94 0.16
CA PHE A 195 -19.82 2.64 1.24
C PHE A 195 -19.43 4.12 1.27
N VAL A 196 -18.13 4.43 1.22
CA VAL A 196 -17.64 5.82 1.17
C VAL A 196 -18.23 6.55 -0.03
N TYR A 197 -18.26 5.92 -1.22
CA TYR A 197 -18.84 6.51 -2.43
C TYR A 197 -20.33 6.84 -2.26
N ARG A 198 -21.08 6.02 -1.50
CA ARG A 198 -22.53 6.25 -1.27
C ARG A 198 -22.82 7.31 -0.24
N LEU A 199 -21.91 7.53 0.70
CA LEU A 199 -22.06 8.55 1.76
C LEU A 199 -21.64 9.94 1.29
N ALA A 200 -20.81 10.03 0.27
CA ALA A 200 -20.31 11.28 -0.30
C ALA A 200 -21.22 11.84 -1.40
#